data_1557ddec324b90eb036d3aa06f01aba7
#
_entry.id   1557ddec324b90eb036d3aa06f01aba7
#
_cell.length_a   1.000
_cell.length_b   1.000
_cell.length_c   1.000
_cell.angle_alpha   90.00
_cell.angle_beta   90.00
_cell.angle_gamma   90.00
#
_symmetry.space_group_name_H-M   'P 1'
#
loop_
_entity.id
_entity.type
_entity.pdbx_description
1 polymer ?
#
loop_
_entity_poly.entity_id
_entity_poly.type
_entity_poly.pdbx_seq_one_letter_code
_entity_poly.pdbx_strand_id
1 'polypeptide(L)'
;MNSITISKIFLLAGLSNLLGVLIFSKVFTNEYLINAQPEVMGYFGLISIVLWGLAYMAVWKSYAKIPWLLGVFVIEKCTYVVVWILWLANNSLGALYEQDTFAGIFYTIYGANDLLFGLFFAWVLLRLNK
;
A
#
# COMPACT_ATOMS: atom_id res chain seq x y z
N MET A 1 17.34 14.09 -5.21
CA MET A 1 16.33 14.29 -4.14
C MET A 1 17.06 14.37 -2.81
N ASN A 2 16.77 15.36 -1.99
CA ASN A 2 17.44 15.53 -0.71
C ASN A 2 16.77 14.72 0.40
N SER A 3 17.42 14.61 1.56
CA SER A 3 16.94 13.80 2.67
C SER A 3 15.61 14.30 3.25
N ILE A 4 15.36 15.60 3.22
CA ILE A 4 14.10 16.17 3.70
C ILE A 4 12.94 15.72 2.80
N THR A 5 13.14 15.77 1.49
CA THR A 5 12.13 15.32 0.52
C THR A 5 11.87 13.82 0.67
N ILE A 6 12.91 13.01 0.80
CA ILE A 6 12.78 11.57 1.02
C ILE A 6 11.98 11.30 2.29
N SER A 7 12.30 11.96 3.40
CA SER A 7 11.56 11.82 4.66
C SER A 7 10.06 12.12 4.48
N LYS A 8 9.74 13.19 3.77
CA LYS A 8 8.34 13.57 3.51
C LYS A 8 7.61 12.52 2.67
N ILE A 9 8.29 11.84 1.76
CA ILE A 9 7.68 10.77 0.96
C ILE A 9 7.37 9.54 1.83
N PHE A 10 8.18 9.24 2.85
CA PHE A 10 7.83 8.21 3.84
C PHE A 10 6.52 8.56 4.56
N LEU A 11 6.33 9.82 4.95
CA LEU A 11 5.06 10.27 5.53
C LEU A 11 3.90 10.14 4.53
N LEU A 12 4.13 10.50 3.28
CA LEU A 12 3.13 10.39 2.23
C LEU A 12 2.73 8.93 1.98
N ALA A 13 3.71 8.01 1.98
CA ALA A 13 3.44 6.59 1.84
C ALA A 13 2.55 6.07 2.96
N GLY A 14 2.84 6.47 4.20
CA GLY A 14 2.02 6.11 5.35
C GLY A 14 0.61 6.68 5.29
N LEU A 15 0.48 7.96 4.97
CA LEU A 15 -0.83 8.61 4.80
C LEU A 15 -1.64 7.95 3.69
N SER A 16 -1.00 7.58 2.59
CA SER A 16 -1.64 6.88 1.48
C SER A 16 -2.28 5.56 1.94
N ASN A 17 -1.55 4.77 2.75
CA ASN A 17 -2.09 3.55 3.32
C ASN A 17 -3.28 3.81 4.26
N LEU A 18 -3.14 4.75 5.19
CA LEU A 18 -4.18 5.06 6.16
C LEU A 18 -5.44 5.60 5.49
N LEU A 19 -5.29 6.63 4.67
CA LEU A 19 -6.42 7.28 4.01
C LEU A 19 -7.07 6.37 2.98
N GLY A 20 -6.27 5.61 2.23
CA GLY A 20 -6.79 4.65 1.27
C GLY A 20 -7.70 3.62 1.93
N VAL A 21 -7.27 3.04 3.04
CA VAL A 21 -8.10 2.08 3.78
C VAL A 21 -9.33 2.76 4.37
N LEU A 22 -9.16 3.85 5.11
CA LEU A 22 -10.27 4.49 5.82
C LEU A 22 -11.33 5.03 4.88
N ILE A 23 -10.94 5.65 3.77
CA ILE A 23 -11.88 6.26 2.83
C ILE A 23 -12.61 5.18 2.02
N PHE A 24 -11.87 4.28 1.36
CA PHE A 24 -12.47 3.34 0.42
C PHE A 24 -13.17 2.18 1.11
N SER A 25 -12.71 1.78 2.30
CA SER A 25 -13.41 0.78 3.10
C SER A 25 -14.58 1.37 3.90
N LYS A 26 -14.81 2.69 3.81
CA LYS A 26 -15.84 3.40 4.60
C LYS A 26 -15.68 3.08 6.09
N VAL A 27 -14.46 3.22 6.59
CA VAL A 27 -14.07 2.91 7.97
C VAL A 27 -14.40 1.45 8.32
N PHE A 28 -13.90 0.52 7.50
CA PHE A 28 -14.04 -0.95 7.66
C PHE A 28 -15.47 -1.47 7.52
N THR A 29 -16.37 -0.73 6.86
CA THR A 29 -17.78 -1.13 6.70
C THR A 29 -18.15 -1.50 5.27
N ASN A 30 -17.25 -1.33 4.29
CA ASN A 30 -17.54 -1.60 2.89
C ASN A 30 -17.38 -3.10 2.58
N GLU A 31 -18.49 -3.82 2.64
CA GLU A 31 -18.51 -5.27 2.40
C GLU A 31 -18.08 -5.65 0.98
N TYR A 32 -18.37 -4.83 -0.03
CA TYR A 32 -17.96 -5.09 -1.41
C TYR A 32 -16.44 -5.10 -1.56
N LEU A 33 -15.77 -4.15 -0.91
CA LEU A 33 -14.33 -4.08 -0.90
C LEU A 33 -13.72 -5.28 -0.16
N ILE A 34 -14.24 -5.60 1.01
CA ILE A 34 -13.74 -6.69 1.87
C ILE A 34 -13.94 -8.04 1.18
N ASN A 35 -15.10 -8.27 0.58
CA ASN A 35 -15.45 -9.56 0.01
C ASN A 35 -14.87 -9.80 -1.39
N ALA A 36 -14.36 -8.76 -2.05
CA ALA A 36 -13.74 -8.91 -3.38
C ALA A 36 -12.44 -9.71 -3.31
N GLN A 37 -11.69 -9.58 -2.23
CA GLN A 37 -10.43 -10.33 -2.01
C GLN A 37 -10.27 -10.55 -0.49
N PRO A 38 -11.12 -11.38 0.13
CA PRO A 38 -11.19 -11.47 1.59
C PRO A 38 -9.92 -11.96 2.27
N GLU A 39 -9.12 -12.78 1.58
CA GLU A 39 -7.84 -13.27 2.09
C GLU A 39 -6.76 -12.18 2.20
N VAL A 40 -6.93 -11.04 1.51
CA VAL A 40 -5.99 -9.93 1.51
C VAL A 40 -6.63 -8.66 2.09
N MET A 41 -7.89 -8.40 1.73
CA MET A 41 -8.60 -7.17 2.08
C MET A 41 -9.75 -7.40 3.07
N GLY A 42 -9.71 -8.49 3.83
CA GLY A 42 -10.56 -8.67 4.99
C GLY A 42 -10.15 -7.70 6.11
N TYR A 43 -10.83 -7.77 7.25
CA TYR A 43 -10.52 -6.86 8.38
C TYR A 43 -9.06 -6.91 8.78
N PHE A 44 -8.50 -8.10 8.94
CA PHE A 44 -7.09 -8.26 9.30
C PHE A 44 -6.17 -7.65 8.24
N GLY A 45 -6.46 -7.89 6.97
CA GLY A 45 -5.66 -7.34 5.87
C GLY A 45 -5.70 -5.82 5.81
N LEU A 46 -6.87 -5.22 5.99
CA LEU A 46 -7.02 -3.76 6.02
C LEU A 46 -6.28 -3.15 7.22
N ILE A 47 -6.39 -3.77 8.39
CA ILE A 47 -5.64 -3.34 9.58
C ILE A 47 -4.14 -3.44 9.31
N SER A 48 -3.70 -4.52 8.67
CA SER A 48 -2.28 -4.71 8.32
C SER A 48 -1.76 -3.59 7.41
N ILE A 49 -2.57 -3.14 6.44
CA ILE A 49 -2.19 -2.01 5.57
C ILE A 49 -2.00 -0.73 6.40
N VAL A 50 -2.90 -0.48 7.36
CA VAL A 50 -2.77 0.66 8.27
C VAL A 50 -1.48 0.54 9.09
N LEU A 51 -1.18 -0.63 9.63
CA LEU A 51 0.03 -0.86 10.43
C LEU A 51 1.30 -0.65 9.60
N TRP A 52 1.33 -1.11 8.34
CA TRP A 52 2.45 -0.83 7.44
C TRP A 52 2.60 0.66 7.19
N GLY A 53 1.49 1.37 7.00
CA GLY A 53 1.51 2.83 6.84
C GLY A 53 2.09 3.54 8.06
N LEU A 54 1.72 3.10 9.26
CA LEU A 54 2.28 3.63 10.50
C LEU A 54 3.78 3.34 10.60
N ALA A 55 4.22 2.17 10.13
CA ALA A 55 5.65 1.81 10.10
C ALA A 55 6.45 2.75 9.18
N TYR A 56 5.91 3.06 7.98
CA TYR A 56 6.57 4.02 7.09
C TYR A 56 6.70 5.39 7.75
N MET A 57 5.63 5.85 8.39
CA MET A 57 5.64 7.15 9.08
C MET A 57 6.60 7.15 10.27
N ALA A 58 6.66 6.04 11.01
CA ALA A 58 7.53 5.94 12.19
C ALA A 58 9.01 6.13 11.87
N VAL A 59 9.45 5.75 10.66
CA VAL A 59 10.86 5.80 10.28
C VAL A 59 11.22 6.98 9.39
N TRP A 60 10.34 7.95 9.24
CA TRP A 60 10.52 9.06 8.30
C TRP A 60 11.80 9.87 8.49
N LYS A 61 12.30 9.94 9.73
CA LYS A 61 13.58 10.62 10.03
C LYS A 61 14.76 9.66 10.17
N SER A 62 14.50 8.39 10.44
CA SER A 62 15.54 7.40 10.75
C SER A 62 15.80 6.39 9.64
N TYR A 63 15.11 6.50 8.51
CA TYR A 63 15.18 5.51 7.42
C TYR A 63 16.62 5.17 7.00
N ALA A 64 17.51 6.17 6.98
CA ALA A 64 18.90 5.97 6.54
C ALA A 64 19.71 5.08 7.48
N LYS A 65 19.28 4.93 8.73
CA LYS A 65 19.96 4.14 9.76
C LYS A 65 19.52 2.67 9.78
N ILE A 66 18.47 2.34 9.02
CA ILE A 66 17.84 1.01 9.08
C ILE A 66 17.55 0.46 7.67
N PRO A 67 18.59 0.33 6.82
CA PRO A 67 18.38 -0.10 5.42
C PRO A 67 17.69 -1.46 5.30
N TRP A 68 17.91 -2.38 6.25
CA TRP A 68 17.25 -3.70 6.24
C TRP A 68 15.73 -3.58 6.31
N LEU A 69 15.20 -2.60 7.04
CA LEU A 69 13.76 -2.38 7.11
C LEU A 69 13.21 -1.89 5.76
N LEU A 70 13.96 -1.07 5.05
CA LEU A 70 13.56 -0.66 3.69
C LEU A 70 13.47 -1.89 2.76
N GLY A 71 14.39 -2.84 2.92
CA GLY A 71 14.29 -4.11 2.19
C GLY A 71 13.00 -4.86 2.48
N VAL A 72 12.58 -4.88 3.73
CA VAL A 72 11.30 -5.49 4.14
C VAL A 72 10.11 -4.74 3.50
N PHE A 73 10.15 -3.40 3.45
CA PHE A 73 9.12 -2.60 2.79
C PHE A 73 9.04 -2.92 1.30
N VAL A 74 10.17 -3.12 0.62
CA VAL A 74 10.18 -3.53 -0.79
C VAL A 74 9.49 -4.88 -0.97
N ILE A 75 9.83 -5.86 -0.13
CA ILE A 75 9.23 -7.19 -0.18
C ILE A 75 7.72 -7.12 0.08
N GLU A 76 7.32 -6.34 1.07
CA GLU A 76 5.90 -6.13 1.41
C GLU A 76 5.15 -5.53 0.22
N LYS A 77 5.68 -4.48 -0.40
CA LYS A 77 5.05 -3.86 -1.56
C LYS A 77 4.97 -4.82 -2.76
N CYS A 78 6.03 -5.58 -3.01
CA CYS A 78 6.00 -6.60 -4.07
C CYS A 78 4.93 -7.65 -3.81
N THR A 79 4.74 -8.07 -2.56
CA THR A 79 3.71 -9.03 -2.18
C THR A 79 2.31 -8.49 -2.52
N TYR A 80 2.01 -7.25 -2.16
CA TYR A 80 0.72 -6.64 -2.48
C TYR A 80 0.52 -6.47 -3.99
N VAL A 81 1.55 -6.10 -4.73
CA VAL A 81 1.47 -5.99 -6.20
C VAL A 81 1.14 -7.33 -6.83
N VAL A 82 1.78 -8.41 -6.37
CA VAL A 82 1.54 -9.77 -6.90
C VAL A 82 0.09 -10.19 -6.66
N VAL A 83 -0.42 -10.03 -5.44
CA VAL A 83 -1.81 -10.43 -5.14
C VAL A 83 -2.81 -9.57 -5.89
N TRP A 84 -2.50 -8.31 -6.14
CA TRP A 84 -3.32 -7.42 -6.95
C TRP A 84 -3.39 -7.86 -8.41
N ILE A 85 -2.25 -8.20 -9.01
CA ILE A 85 -2.18 -8.69 -10.39
C ILE A 85 -2.97 -9.99 -10.51
N LEU A 86 -2.82 -10.91 -9.56
CA LEU A 86 -3.57 -12.16 -9.54
C LEU A 86 -5.08 -11.92 -9.45
N TRP A 87 -5.49 -10.95 -8.64
CA TRP A 87 -6.90 -10.59 -8.56
C TRP A 87 -7.42 -10.02 -9.88
N LEU A 88 -6.69 -9.11 -10.51
CA LEU A 88 -7.07 -8.53 -11.81
C LEU A 88 -7.17 -9.61 -12.90
N ALA A 89 -6.30 -10.62 -12.85
CA ALA A 89 -6.31 -11.71 -13.83
C ALA A 89 -7.52 -12.64 -13.68
N ASN A 90 -8.09 -12.73 -12.49
CA ASN A 90 -9.14 -13.71 -12.16
C ASN A 90 -10.50 -13.08 -11.85
N ASN A 91 -10.63 -11.75 -11.87
CA ASN A 91 -11.85 -11.05 -11.50
C ASN A 91 -12.15 -9.91 -12.48
N SER A 92 -13.38 -9.41 -12.43
CA SER A 92 -13.81 -8.27 -13.24
C SER A 92 -13.83 -6.99 -12.43
N LEU A 93 -12.94 -6.06 -12.74
CA LEU A 93 -12.93 -4.73 -12.13
C LEU A 93 -14.21 -3.97 -12.48
N GLY A 94 -14.68 -4.08 -13.73
CA GLY A 94 -15.94 -3.45 -14.15
C GLY A 94 -17.14 -3.92 -13.33
N ALA A 95 -17.22 -5.22 -13.06
CA ALA A 95 -18.31 -5.78 -12.23
C ALA A 95 -18.24 -5.21 -10.80
N LEU A 96 -17.04 -5.04 -10.24
CA LEU A 96 -16.87 -4.45 -8.92
C LEU A 96 -17.32 -2.98 -8.89
N TYR A 97 -17.00 -2.21 -9.94
CA TYR A 97 -17.49 -0.84 -10.07
C TYR A 97 -19.02 -0.75 -10.10
N GLU A 98 -19.67 -1.72 -10.73
CA GLU A 98 -21.14 -1.79 -10.77
C GLU A 98 -21.73 -2.05 -9.39
N GLN A 99 -21.02 -2.81 -8.55
CA GLN A 99 -21.46 -3.10 -7.17
C GLN A 99 -21.21 -1.92 -6.24
N ASP A 100 -20.02 -1.30 -6.31
CA ASP A 100 -19.64 -0.19 -5.45
C ASP A 100 -18.47 0.57 -6.05
N THR A 101 -18.65 1.88 -6.26
CA THR A 101 -17.64 2.74 -6.85
C THR A 101 -16.38 2.82 -5.99
N PHE A 102 -16.51 2.92 -4.67
CA PHE A 102 -15.37 3.00 -3.76
C PHE A 102 -14.51 1.74 -3.81
N ALA A 103 -15.15 0.57 -3.82
CA ALA A 103 -14.45 -0.70 -3.97
C ALA A 103 -13.74 -0.76 -5.33
N GLY A 104 -14.42 -0.37 -6.41
CA GLY A 104 -13.84 -0.32 -7.75
C GLY A 104 -12.59 0.56 -7.81
N ILE A 105 -12.66 1.77 -7.27
CA ILE A 105 -11.52 2.68 -7.23
C ILE A 105 -10.37 2.06 -6.43
N PHE A 106 -10.65 1.50 -5.25
CA PHE A 106 -9.64 0.89 -4.41
C PHE A 106 -8.86 -0.19 -5.16
N TYR A 107 -9.57 -1.13 -5.82
CA TYR A 107 -8.93 -2.21 -6.58
C TYR A 107 -8.31 -1.76 -7.90
N THR A 108 -8.62 -0.55 -8.36
CA THR A 108 -7.91 0.05 -9.49
C THR A 108 -6.53 0.56 -9.05
N ILE A 109 -6.44 1.14 -7.86
CA ILE A 109 -5.26 1.92 -7.47
C ILE A 109 -4.35 1.22 -6.46
N TYR A 110 -4.84 0.22 -5.69
CA TYR A 110 -4.02 -0.26 -4.56
C TYR A 110 -2.70 -0.88 -5.03
N GLY A 111 -2.71 -1.66 -6.09
CA GLY A 111 -1.48 -2.27 -6.62
C GLY A 111 -0.58 -1.26 -7.31
N ALA A 112 -1.16 -0.30 -8.05
CA ALA A 112 -0.38 0.77 -8.69
C ALA A 112 0.29 1.65 -7.64
N ASN A 113 -0.41 1.99 -6.55
CA ASN A 113 0.12 2.73 -5.43
C ASN A 113 1.28 1.97 -4.76
N ASP A 114 1.09 0.67 -4.54
CA ASP A 114 2.11 -0.18 -3.92
C ASP A 114 3.33 -0.33 -4.83
N LEU A 115 3.13 -0.44 -6.14
CA LEU A 115 4.23 -0.46 -7.09
C LEU A 115 5.04 0.83 -7.04
N LEU A 116 4.37 1.97 -7.04
CA LEU A 116 5.02 3.28 -7.02
C LEU A 116 5.87 3.44 -5.75
N PHE A 117 5.31 3.18 -4.56
CA PHE A 117 6.05 3.29 -3.32
C PHE A 117 7.09 2.19 -3.14
N GLY A 118 6.83 0.99 -3.67
CA GLY A 118 7.84 -0.10 -3.72
C GLY A 118 9.07 0.30 -4.50
N LEU A 119 8.89 0.91 -5.66
CA LEU A 119 10.00 1.44 -6.47
C LEU A 119 10.74 2.56 -5.72
N PHE A 120 10.02 3.41 -5.02
CA PHE A 120 10.63 4.45 -4.20
C PHE A 120 11.49 3.84 -3.08
N PHE A 121 10.96 2.89 -2.33
CA PHE A 121 11.73 2.24 -1.26
C PHE A 121 12.97 1.51 -1.80
N ALA A 122 12.84 0.84 -2.95
CA ALA A 122 13.96 0.18 -3.60
C ALA A 122 15.03 1.19 -4.03
N TRP A 123 14.60 2.32 -4.59
CA TRP A 123 15.51 3.38 -4.99
C TRP A 123 16.28 3.97 -3.79
N VAL A 124 15.58 4.23 -2.68
CA VAL A 124 16.22 4.72 -1.45
C VAL A 124 17.22 3.70 -0.93
N LEU A 125 16.83 2.42 -0.89
CA LEU A 125 17.71 1.34 -0.42
C LEU A 125 18.99 1.26 -1.24
N LEU A 126 18.87 1.30 -2.57
CA LEU A 126 20.05 1.28 -3.45
C LEU A 126 20.93 2.51 -3.26
N ARG A 127 20.32 3.66 -3.04
CA ARG A 127 21.05 4.91 -2.78
C ARG A 127 21.83 4.86 -1.46
N LEU A 128 21.27 4.22 -0.42
CA LEU A 128 21.94 4.08 0.87
C LEU A 128 23.15 3.14 0.81
N ASN A 129 23.13 2.20 -0.12
CA ASN A 129 24.20 1.19 -0.27
C ASN A 129 25.36 1.65 -1.15
N LYS A 130 25.34 2.88 -1.64
CA LYS A 130 26.42 3.45 -2.44
C LYS A 130 27.50 4.15 -1.60
#